data_1b0e62c542f8383efc0a82aae7ddd498
#
_entry.id   1b0e62c542f8383efc0a82aae7ddd498
#
_cell.length_a   1.000
_cell.length_b   1.000
_cell.length_c   1.000
_cell.angle_alpha   90.00
_cell.angle_beta   90.00
_cell.angle_gamma   90.00
#
_symmetry.space_group_name_H-M   'P 1'
#
loop_
_entity.id
_entity.type
_entity.pdbx_description
1 polymer ?
#
loop_
_entity_poly.entity_id
_entity_poly.type
_entity_poly.pdbx_seq_one_letter_code
_entity_poly.pdbx_strand_id
1 'polypeptide(L)'
;MKVTTAWTFYDWANSAFSLVITSAIFPSYFLNVTDPVLHIGNITMSNSSFYAYIIATAYLFVAIMSPFASGFADSANNKKMMMLLFTIIGSFNCFLLFFFDGMSNLQFGATAFIFALIGFIGSIVFYNAFLPEITTEDRFDSLSARGFSMGYIGSVILLLVNLALITYPDTFGLSSSGQAARVSFAMVGIWWIGFATIPLHYLPGSFRLQLKRSKIAEGLYILKDVWYKLRHLPAIKHYLTAFFFYNAGVQTVMLLAATFAKKELNFSTSDLIIIILI
;
A
#
# COMPACT_ATOMS: atom_id res chain seq x y z
N MET A 1 -19.20 8.06 16.92
CA MET A 1 -19.23 7.01 15.86
C MET A 1 -18.89 5.67 16.51
N LYS A 2 -19.45 4.53 16.04
CA LYS A 2 -19.09 3.19 16.54
C LYS A 2 -17.67 2.83 16.09
N VAL A 3 -16.89 2.13 16.93
CA VAL A 3 -15.51 1.71 16.62
C VAL A 3 -15.43 0.91 15.33
N THR A 4 -16.38 -0.02 15.11
CA THR A 4 -16.47 -0.82 13.88
C THR A 4 -16.67 0.04 12.61
N THR A 5 -17.48 1.09 12.69
CA THR A 5 -17.65 2.03 11.58
C THR A 5 -16.39 2.88 11.36
N ALA A 6 -15.73 3.29 12.45
CA ALA A 6 -14.45 3.99 12.33
C ALA A 6 -13.36 3.13 11.69
N TRP A 7 -13.32 1.84 12.03
CA TRP A 7 -12.40 0.88 11.45
C TRP A 7 -12.58 0.78 9.93
N THR A 8 -13.80 0.68 9.40
CA THR A 8 -14.05 0.63 7.96
C THR A 8 -13.63 1.91 7.22
N PHE A 9 -13.55 3.05 7.89
CA PHE A 9 -13.01 4.29 7.31
C PHE A 9 -11.51 4.24 7.06
N TYR A 10 -10.78 3.29 7.63
CA TYR A 10 -9.40 3.11 7.26
C TYR A 10 -9.24 2.58 5.84
N ASP A 11 -10.09 1.65 5.42
CA ASP A 11 -10.11 1.19 4.03
C ASP A 11 -10.49 2.32 3.07
N TRP A 12 -11.46 3.17 3.42
CA TRP A 12 -11.75 4.39 2.66
C TRP A 12 -10.50 5.26 2.47
N ALA A 13 -9.66 5.37 3.48
CA ALA A 13 -8.46 6.19 3.46
C ALA A 13 -7.35 5.57 2.61
N ASN A 14 -6.97 4.32 2.89
CA ASN A 14 -5.76 3.70 2.36
C ASN A 14 -5.93 3.03 1.00
N SER A 15 -7.13 2.54 0.66
CA SER A 15 -7.38 1.85 -0.60
C SER A 15 -7.16 2.75 -1.81
N ALA A 16 -7.25 4.08 -1.64
CA ALA A 16 -6.90 5.04 -2.67
C ALA A 16 -5.43 4.88 -3.13
N PHE A 17 -4.50 4.53 -2.25
CA PHE A 17 -3.13 4.23 -2.65
C PHE A 17 -3.06 3.01 -3.58
N SER A 18 -3.72 1.92 -3.21
CA SER A 18 -3.73 0.69 -4.00
C SER A 18 -4.34 0.91 -5.39
N LEU A 19 -5.53 1.50 -5.45
CA LEU A 19 -6.24 1.66 -6.72
C LEU A 19 -5.63 2.76 -7.59
N VAL A 20 -5.42 3.96 -7.03
CA VAL A 20 -5.01 5.14 -7.80
C VAL A 20 -3.52 5.08 -8.15
N ILE A 21 -2.66 4.82 -7.15
CA ILE A 21 -1.22 4.83 -7.37
C ILE A 21 -0.75 3.51 -7.95
N THR A 22 -0.88 2.39 -7.21
CA THR A 22 -0.20 1.15 -7.62
C THR A 22 -0.83 0.49 -8.83
N SER A 23 -2.15 0.61 -9.02
CA SER A 23 -2.84 -0.07 -10.11
C SER A 23 -3.07 0.80 -11.34
N ALA A 24 -3.38 2.10 -11.17
CA ALA A 24 -3.85 2.92 -12.28
C ALA A 24 -2.80 3.89 -12.84
N ILE A 25 -2.24 4.79 -12.01
CA ILE A 25 -1.53 5.97 -12.54
C ILE A 25 -0.01 5.77 -12.54
N PHE A 26 0.58 5.35 -11.41
CA PHE A 26 2.03 5.34 -11.25
C PHE A 26 2.76 4.39 -12.23
N PRO A 27 2.30 3.16 -12.54
CA PRO A 27 2.97 2.30 -13.49
C PRO A 27 3.10 2.96 -14.87
N SER A 28 2.00 3.51 -15.39
CA SER A 28 1.99 4.19 -16.68
C SER A 28 2.83 5.47 -16.65
N TYR A 29 2.72 6.27 -15.59
CA TYR A 29 3.52 7.48 -15.42
C TYR A 29 5.02 7.16 -15.38
N PHE A 30 5.43 6.19 -14.56
CA PHE A 30 6.83 5.77 -14.43
C PHE A 30 7.43 5.36 -15.76
N LEU A 31 6.73 4.54 -16.56
CA LEU A 31 7.20 4.10 -17.86
C LEU A 31 7.28 5.24 -18.88
N ASN A 32 6.43 6.27 -18.75
CA ASN A 32 6.43 7.41 -19.66
C ASN A 32 7.56 8.42 -19.39
N VAL A 33 7.96 8.57 -18.10
CA VAL A 33 8.94 9.60 -17.71
C VAL A 33 10.36 9.04 -17.53
N THR A 34 10.54 7.73 -17.73
CA THR A 34 11.84 7.07 -17.64
C THR A 34 12.25 6.48 -18.98
N ASP A 35 13.54 6.42 -19.23
CA ASP A 35 14.08 5.82 -20.45
C ASP A 35 13.71 4.32 -20.52
N PRO A 36 13.37 3.80 -21.71
CA PRO A 36 13.04 2.38 -21.87
C PRO A 36 14.12 1.41 -21.37
N VAL A 37 15.39 1.86 -21.47
CA VAL A 37 16.58 1.13 -21.00
C VAL A 37 17.28 1.96 -19.95
N LEU A 38 17.45 1.42 -18.76
CA LEU A 38 18.13 2.05 -17.63
C LEU A 38 19.52 1.46 -17.45
N HIS A 39 20.49 2.34 -17.23
CA HIS A 39 21.85 1.98 -16.88
C HIS A 39 22.10 2.34 -15.41
N ILE A 40 22.18 1.35 -14.55
CA ILE A 40 22.38 1.53 -13.10
C ILE A 40 23.71 0.85 -12.71
N GLY A 41 24.75 1.66 -12.61
CA GLY A 41 26.12 1.14 -12.48
C GLY A 41 26.49 0.29 -13.70
N ASN A 42 26.82 -0.99 -13.47
CA ASN A 42 27.19 -1.94 -14.54
C ASN A 42 25.98 -2.79 -15.03
N ILE A 43 24.78 -2.52 -14.55
CA ILE A 43 23.59 -3.31 -14.89
C ILE A 43 22.75 -2.52 -15.87
N THR A 44 22.37 -3.17 -16.99
CA THR A 44 21.45 -2.63 -17.98
C THR A 44 20.15 -3.41 -17.91
N MET A 45 19.01 -2.72 -17.71
CA MET A 45 17.70 -3.35 -17.62
C MET A 45 16.61 -2.45 -18.19
N SER A 46 15.45 -3.03 -18.53
CA SER A 46 14.29 -2.22 -18.93
C SER A 46 13.70 -1.46 -17.73
N ASN A 47 13.06 -0.32 -17.98
CA ASN A 47 12.37 0.45 -16.94
C ASN A 47 11.23 -0.36 -16.29
N SER A 48 10.54 -1.24 -17.03
CA SER A 48 9.53 -2.14 -16.47
C SER A 48 10.14 -3.19 -15.52
N SER A 49 11.33 -3.72 -15.83
CA SER A 49 12.05 -4.61 -14.91
C SER A 49 12.50 -3.88 -13.65
N PHE A 50 13.00 -2.66 -13.81
CA PHE A 50 13.37 -1.83 -12.65
C PHE A 50 12.16 -1.52 -11.76
N TYR A 51 11.01 -1.19 -12.35
CA TYR A 51 9.76 -1.01 -11.62
C TYR A 51 9.36 -2.27 -10.83
N ALA A 52 9.47 -3.45 -11.44
CA ALA A 52 9.20 -4.71 -10.74
C ALA A 52 10.17 -4.95 -9.57
N TYR A 53 11.45 -4.60 -9.71
CA TYR A 53 12.42 -4.67 -8.61
C TYR A 53 12.10 -3.68 -7.48
N ILE A 54 11.62 -2.49 -7.78
CA ILE A 54 11.15 -1.52 -6.78
C ILE A 54 10.04 -2.14 -5.93
N ILE A 55 9.04 -2.73 -6.57
CA ILE A 55 7.93 -3.42 -5.89
C ILE A 55 8.45 -4.58 -5.04
N ALA A 56 9.27 -5.46 -5.64
CA ALA A 56 9.82 -6.62 -4.95
C ALA A 56 10.64 -6.23 -3.71
N THR A 57 11.41 -5.14 -3.79
CA THR A 57 12.19 -4.61 -2.67
C THR A 57 11.29 -4.17 -1.51
N ALA A 58 10.20 -3.47 -1.79
CA ALA A 58 9.25 -3.04 -0.76
C ALA A 58 8.58 -4.25 -0.07
N TYR A 59 8.11 -5.21 -0.85
CA TYR A 59 7.47 -6.43 -0.30
C TYR A 59 8.47 -7.27 0.50
N LEU A 60 9.71 -7.43 0.02
CA LEU A 60 10.75 -8.15 0.74
C LEU A 60 11.06 -7.48 2.09
N PHE A 61 11.18 -6.15 2.09
CA PHE A 61 11.41 -5.40 3.32
C PHE A 61 10.28 -5.62 4.32
N VAL A 62 9.02 -5.51 3.89
CA VAL A 62 7.88 -5.73 4.78
C VAL A 62 7.79 -7.18 5.24
N ALA A 63 8.06 -8.15 4.35
CA ALA A 63 8.08 -9.58 4.72
C ALA A 63 9.06 -9.88 5.86
N ILE A 64 10.24 -9.25 5.83
CA ILE A 64 11.25 -9.40 6.88
C ILE A 64 10.84 -8.64 8.15
N MET A 65 10.35 -7.40 8.01
CA MET A 65 10.07 -6.51 9.14
C MET A 65 8.74 -6.81 9.84
N SER A 66 7.73 -7.32 9.11
CA SER A 66 6.38 -7.53 9.63
C SER A 66 6.31 -8.42 10.89
N PRO A 67 7.00 -9.58 10.97
CA PRO A 67 6.97 -10.39 12.18
C PRO A 67 7.52 -9.64 13.42
N PHE A 68 8.61 -8.89 13.25
CA PHE A 68 9.20 -8.12 14.36
C PHE A 68 8.28 -6.99 14.79
N ALA A 69 7.72 -6.26 13.83
CA ALA A 69 6.80 -5.16 14.08
C ALA A 69 5.51 -5.63 14.74
N SER A 70 4.94 -6.78 14.32
CA SER A 70 3.75 -7.39 14.93
C SER A 70 4.03 -7.83 16.36
N GLY A 71 5.11 -8.57 16.61
CA GLY A 71 5.50 -9.00 17.95
C GLY A 71 5.71 -7.82 18.91
N PHE A 72 6.31 -6.73 18.42
CA PHE A 72 6.49 -5.50 19.18
C PHE A 72 5.16 -4.80 19.46
N ALA A 73 4.27 -4.73 18.48
CA ALA A 73 2.97 -4.09 18.64
C ALA A 73 2.08 -4.82 19.65
N ASP A 74 2.05 -6.14 19.59
CA ASP A 74 1.24 -6.98 20.50
C ASP A 74 1.76 -6.92 21.93
N SER A 75 3.06 -7.06 22.13
CA SER A 75 3.67 -7.11 23.46
C SER A 75 3.59 -5.78 24.24
N ALA A 76 3.51 -4.64 23.55
CA ALA A 76 3.55 -3.31 24.16
C ALA A 76 2.23 -2.50 23.99
N ASN A 77 1.17 -3.12 23.45
CA ASN A 77 -0.08 -2.44 23.09
C ASN A 77 0.15 -1.20 22.19
N ASN A 78 1.09 -1.32 21.25
CA ASN A 78 1.52 -0.24 20.36
C ASN A 78 0.84 -0.28 18.99
N LYS A 79 -0.17 -1.14 18.76
CA LYS A 79 -0.83 -1.35 17.45
C LYS A 79 -1.26 -0.04 16.79
N LYS A 80 -1.92 0.82 17.56
CA LYS A 80 -2.39 2.13 17.09
C LYS A 80 -1.26 3.05 16.68
N MET A 81 -0.19 3.08 17.46
CA MET A 81 1.01 3.88 17.15
C MET A 81 1.74 3.37 15.92
N MET A 82 1.85 2.05 15.77
CA MET A 82 2.46 1.44 14.58
C MET A 82 1.64 1.70 13.33
N MET A 83 0.32 1.56 13.41
CA MET A 83 -0.59 1.92 12.32
C MET A 83 -0.43 3.38 11.90
N LEU A 84 -0.37 4.32 12.87
CA LEU A 84 -0.12 5.73 12.60
C LEU A 84 1.23 5.96 11.92
N LEU A 85 2.30 5.34 12.43
CA LEU A 85 3.66 5.50 11.89
C LEU A 85 3.72 5.08 10.42
N PHE A 86 3.21 3.90 10.08
CA PHE A 86 3.18 3.41 8.70
C PHE A 86 2.26 4.25 7.82
N THR A 87 1.13 4.73 8.35
CA THR A 87 0.25 5.67 7.64
C THR A 87 0.99 6.97 7.30
N ILE A 88 1.73 7.55 8.24
CA ILE A 88 2.54 8.76 7.99
C ILE A 88 3.62 8.48 6.95
N ILE A 89 4.37 7.39 7.10
CA ILE A 89 5.40 7.00 6.12
C ILE A 89 4.78 6.87 4.73
N GLY A 90 3.66 6.15 4.60
CA GLY A 90 3.01 5.95 3.32
C GLY A 90 2.48 7.23 2.70
N SER A 91 1.67 7.98 3.43
CA SER A 91 1.03 9.20 2.92
C SER A 91 2.03 10.32 2.61
N PHE A 92 3.06 10.48 3.44
CA PHE A 92 4.12 11.46 3.21
C PHE A 92 4.92 11.14 1.94
N ASN A 93 5.28 9.87 1.74
CA ASN A 93 6.00 9.47 0.54
C ASN A 93 5.11 9.53 -0.72
N CYS A 94 3.79 9.31 -0.63
CA CYS A 94 2.87 9.64 -1.73
C CYS A 94 2.93 11.12 -2.09
N PHE A 95 2.94 12.01 -1.09
CA PHE A 95 3.10 13.45 -1.33
C PHE A 95 4.46 13.75 -1.97
N LEU A 96 5.54 13.10 -1.56
CA LEU A 96 6.87 13.27 -2.14
C LEU A 96 6.93 12.85 -3.63
N LEU A 97 6.11 11.88 -4.07
CA LEU A 97 6.03 11.49 -5.49
C LEU A 97 5.58 12.63 -6.40
N PHE A 98 4.95 13.69 -5.89
CA PHE A 98 4.67 14.92 -6.64
C PHE A 98 5.93 15.52 -7.26
N PHE A 99 7.07 15.40 -6.61
CA PHE A 99 8.35 15.93 -7.06
C PHE A 99 9.12 15.01 -8.00
N PHE A 100 8.61 13.80 -8.24
CA PHE A 100 9.22 12.87 -9.18
C PHE A 100 8.85 13.27 -10.62
N ASP A 101 9.85 13.71 -11.41
CA ASP A 101 9.63 14.20 -12.76
C ASP A 101 10.33 13.36 -13.86
N GLY A 102 11.04 12.30 -13.50
CA GLY A 102 11.62 11.34 -14.45
C GLY A 102 13.07 10.99 -14.17
N MET A 103 13.87 10.86 -15.25
CA MET A 103 15.25 10.38 -15.15
C MET A 103 16.16 11.24 -14.29
N SER A 104 15.93 12.56 -14.24
CA SER A 104 16.73 13.51 -13.44
C SER A 104 16.76 13.17 -11.95
N ASN A 105 15.68 12.58 -11.44
CA ASN A 105 15.52 12.22 -10.03
C ASN A 105 14.95 10.81 -9.82
N LEU A 106 15.32 9.86 -10.71
CA LEU A 106 14.86 8.47 -10.70
C LEU A 106 15.03 7.80 -9.32
N GLN A 107 16.18 7.98 -8.69
CA GLN A 107 16.45 7.39 -7.37
C GLN A 107 15.50 7.93 -6.28
N PHE A 108 15.20 9.22 -6.33
CA PHE A 108 14.26 9.86 -5.43
C PHE A 108 12.86 9.28 -5.62
N GLY A 109 12.36 9.21 -6.87
CA GLY A 109 11.04 8.65 -7.18
C GLY A 109 10.91 7.19 -6.78
N ALA A 110 11.94 6.37 -7.10
CA ALA A 110 11.99 4.96 -6.70
C ALA A 110 11.96 4.78 -5.18
N THR A 111 12.75 5.56 -4.45
CA THR A 111 12.82 5.51 -2.99
C THR A 111 11.50 5.94 -2.35
N ALA A 112 10.91 7.05 -2.83
CA ALA A 112 9.61 7.52 -2.34
C ALA A 112 8.52 6.47 -2.58
N PHE A 113 8.49 5.83 -3.75
CA PHE A 113 7.50 4.78 -4.03
C PHE A 113 7.71 3.53 -3.17
N ILE A 114 8.96 3.10 -2.92
CA ILE A 114 9.27 2.00 -2.00
C ILE A 114 8.72 2.30 -0.61
N PHE A 115 9.00 3.48 -0.06
CA PHE A 115 8.52 3.84 1.28
C PHE A 115 7.00 4.06 1.33
N ALA A 116 6.38 4.57 0.27
CA ALA A 116 4.93 4.65 0.17
C ALA A 116 4.29 3.26 0.23
N LEU A 117 4.85 2.29 -0.50
CA LEU A 117 4.38 0.90 -0.53
C LEU A 117 4.63 0.18 0.81
N ILE A 118 5.79 0.39 1.45
CA ILE A 118 6.08 -0.11 2.80
C ILE A 118 5.07 0.45 3.81
N GLY A 119 4.79 1.75 3.74
CA GLY A 119 3.78 2.40 4.58
C GLY A 119 2.40 1.78 4.39
N PHE A 120 2.01 1.55 3.14
CA PHE A 120 0.72 0.94 2.80
C PHE A 120 0.60 -0.48 3.37
N ILE A 121 1.51 -1.37 3.02
CA ILE A 121 1.46 -2.78 3.45
C ILE A 121 1.60 -2.88 4.98
N GLY A 122 2.54 -2.12 5.56
CA GLY A 122 2.78 -2.12 7.00
C GLY A 122 1.56 -1.62 7.79
N SER A 123 0.88 -0.60 7.32
CA SER A 123 -0.32 -0.07 7.99
C SER A 123 -1.48 -1.06 7.98
N ILE A 124 -1.66 -1.83 6.89
CA ILE A 124 -2.69 -2.88 6.78
C ILE A 124 -2.47 -4.01 7.79
N VAL A 125 -1.22 -4.38 8.08
CA VAL A 125 -0.91 -5.40 9.08
C VAL A 125 -1.52 -5.00 10.44
N PHE A 126 -1.32 -3.77 10.87
CA PHE A 126 -1.85 -3.28 12.16
C PHE A 126 -3.34 -2.96 12.10
N TYR A 127 -3.85 -2.51 10.97
CA TYR A 127 -5.27 -2.33 10.74
C TYR A 127 -6.04 -3.66 10.92
N ASN A 128 -5.57 -4.72 10.28
CA ASN A 128 -6.18 -6.05 10.40
C ASN A 128 -6.07 -6.62 11.82
N ALA A 129 -5.01 -6.30 12.56
CA ALA A 129 -4.82 -6.74 13.93
C ALA A 129 -5.85 -6.16 14.93
N PHE A 130 -6.60 -5.11 14.55
CA PHE A 130 -7.72 -4.60 15.35
C PHE A 130 -8.99 -5.42 15.21
N LEU A 131 -9.18 -6.16 14.13
CA LEU A 131 -10.43 -6.87 13.85
C LEU A 131 -10.91 -7.76 15.02
N PRO A 132 -10.07 -8.65 15.60
CA PRO A 132 -10.48 -9.47 16.74
C PRO A 132 -10.69 -8.69 18.04
N GLU A 133 -10.23 -7.43 18.13
CA GLU A 133 -10.43 -6.61 19.33
C GLU A 133 -11.74 -5.82 19.30
N ILE A 134 -12.30 -5.57 18.11
CA ILE A 134 -13.44 -4.68 17.90
C ILE A 134 -14.73 -5.40 17.55
N THR A 135 -14.67 -6.70 17.24
CA THR A 135 -15.84 -7.51 16.91
C THR A 135 -15.59 -8.99 17.19
N THR A 136 -16.65 -9.80 17.15
CA THR A 136 -16.64 -11.27 17.37
C THR A 136 -16.39 -12.01 16.05
N GLU A 137 -15.92 -13.27 16.12
CA GLU A 137 -15.53 -14.08 14.95
C GLU A 137 -16.66 -14.24 13.94
N ASP A 138 -17.91 -14.39 14.40
CA ASP A 138 -19.10 -14.50 13.55
C ASP A 138 -19.36 -13.26 12.67
N ARG A 139 -18.69 -12.13 12.94
CA ARG A 139 -18.84 -10.87 12.22
C ARG A 139 -17.59 -10.43 11.46
N PHE A 140 -16.51 -11.19 11.51
CA PHE A 140 -15.26 -10.81 10.83
C PHE A 140 -15.47 -10.60 9.33
N ASP A 141 -16.12 -11.55 8.66
CA ASP A 141 -16.34 -11.48 7.20
C ASP A 141 -17.24 -10.31 6.82
N SER A 142 -18.34 -10.10 7.57
CA SER A 142 -19.27 -9.01 7.27
C SER A 142 -18.65 -7.63 7.50
N LEU A 143 -17.82 -7.48 8.54
CA LEU A 143 -17.15 -6.22 8.84
C LEU A 143 -16.02 -5.95 7.83
N SER A 144 -15.25 -6.98 7.45
CA SER A 144 -14.21 -6.88 6.42
C SER A 144 -14.81 -6.55 5.05
N ALA A 145 -15.90 -7.22 4.65
CA ALA A 145 -16.60 -6.89 3.40
C ALA A 145 -17.09 -5.45 3.38
N ARG A 146 -17.59 -4.93 4.51
CA ARG A 146 -17.98 -3.52 4.62
C ARG A 146 -16.77 -2.59 4.51
N GLY A 147 -15.62 -2.94 5.09
CA GLY A 147 -14.37 -2.20 4.95
C GLY A 147 -13.95 -2.12 3.48
N PHE A 148 -13.87 -3.26 2.79
CA PHE A 148 -13.54 -3.31 1.37
C PHE A 148 -14.50 -2.50 0.50
N SER A 149 -15.82 -2.57 0.77
CA SER A 149 -16.81 -1.76 0.05
C SER A 149 -16.57 -0.26 0.24
N MET A 150 -16.30 0.17 1.47
CA MET A 150 -15.96 1.57 1.76
C MET A 150 -14.67 1.98 1.06
N GLY A 151 -13.65 1.14 1.11
CA GLY A 151 -12.37 1.38 0.43
C GLY A 151 -12.53 1.51 -1.08
N TYR A 152 -13.31 0.64 -1.69
CA TYR A 152 -13.59 0.69 -3.12
C TYR A 152 -14.31 1.98 -3.53
N ILE A 153 -15.37 2.35 -2.83
CA ILE A 153 -16.13 3.58 -3.10
C ILE A 153 -15.21 4.81 -2.97
N GLY A 154 -14.44 4.93 -1.88
CA GLY A 154 -13.53 6.06 -1.67
C GLY A 154 -12.46 6.15 -2.75
N SER A 155 -11.88 5.01 -3.13
CA SER A 155 -10.85 4.94 -4.17
C SER A 155 -11.39 5.29 -5.55
N VAL A 156 -12.59 4.82 -5.91
CA VAL A 156 -13.25 5.14 -7.19
C VAL A 156 -13.55 6.63 -7.28
N ILE A 157 -14.06 7.24 -6.21
CA ILE A 157 -14.32 8.70 -6.20
C ILE A 157 -13.02 9.47 -6.48
N LEU A 158 -11.94 9.14 -5.78
CA LEU A 158 -10.65 9.82 -6.00
C LEU A 158 -10.08 9.51 -7.38
N LEU A 159 -10.24 8.28 -7.89
CA LEU A 159 -9.77 7.90 -9.22
C LEU A 159 -10.51 8.64 -10.33
N LEU A 160 -11.82 8.86 -10.20
CA LEU A 160 -12.61 9.67 -11.13
C LEU A 160 -12.14 11.14 -11.16
N VAL A 161 -11.85 11.73 -10.00
CA VAL A 161 -11.27 13.08 -9.93
C VAL A 161 -9.92 13.11 -10.65
N ASN A 162 -9.06 12.14 -10.41
CA ASN A 162 -7.74 12.05 -11.03
C ASN A 162 -7.83 11.79 -12.54
N LEU A 163 -8.82 11.01 -13.00
CA LEU A 163 -9.09 10.81 -14.42
C LEU A 163 -9.43 12.14 -15.10
N ALA A 164 -10.29 12.93 -14.48
CA ALA A 164 -10.65 14.25 -15.01
C ALA A 164 -9.43 15.18 -15.12
N LEU A 165 -8.56 15.20 -14.09
CA LEU A 165 -7.31 15.98 -14.08
C LEU A 165 -6.36 15.55 -15.21
N ILE A 166 -6.19 14.24 -15.43
CA ILE A 166 -5.26 13.69 -16.42
C ILE A 166 -5.78 13.87 -17.84
N THR A 167 -7.11 13.75 -18.03
CA THR A 167 -7.75 13.88 -19.35
C THR A 167 -7.88 15.32 -19.80
N TYR A 168 -8.15 16.23 -18.88
CA TYR A 168 -8.38 17.66 -19.17
C TYR A 168 -7.46 18.58 -18.37
N PRO A 169 -6.11 18.42 -18.44
CA PRO A 169 -5.19 19.16 -17.58
C PRO A 169 -5.32 20.68 -17.73
N ASP A 170 -5.51 21.19 -18.93
CA ASP A 170 -5.60 22.62 -19.22
C ASP A 170 -6.80 23.27 -18.50
N THR A 171 -7.92 22.55 -18.36
CA THR A 171 -9.11 23.03 -17.65
C THR A 171 -8.82 23.29 -16.18
N PHE A 172 -7.87 22.57 -15.60
CA PHE A 172 -7.46 22.70 -14.20
C PHE A 172 -6.18 23.53 -14.02
N GLY A 173 -5.72 24.20 -15.07
CA GLY A 173 -4.51 25.05 -15.04
C GLY A 173 -3.21 24.23 -14.93
N LEU A 174 -3.22 22.96 -15.37
CA LEU A 174 -2.07 22.09 -15.38
C LEU A 174 -1.43 22.05 -16.77
N SER A 175 -0.12 22.08 -16.84
CA SER A 175 0.63 22.18 -18.12
C SER A 175 0.65 20.88 -18.93
N SER A 176 0.37 19.73 -18.29
CA SER A 176 0.41 18.42 -18.95
C SER A 176 -0.26 17.33 -18.14
N SER A 177 -0.61 16.22 -18.80
CA SER A 177 -1.09 15.00 -18.12
C SER A 177 -0.05 14.41 -17.14
N GLY A 178 1.25 14.60 -17.42
CA GLY A 178 2.32 14.20 -16.48
C GLY A 178 2.31 15.04 -15.21
N GLN A 179 2.06 16.36 -15.30
CA GLN A 179 1.86 17.18 -14.11
C GLN A 179 0.59 16.77 -13.34
N ALA A 180 -0.50 16.48 -14.06
CA ALA A 180 -1.74 15.99 -13.45
C ALA A 180 -1.52 14.68 -12.70
N ALA A 181 -0.75 13.74 -13.24
CA ALA A 181 -0.38 12.50 -12.54
C ALA A 181 0.39 12.79 -11.24
N ARG A 182 1.34 13.73 -11.24
CA ARG A 182 2.05 14.13 -10.02
C ARG A 182 1.13 14.76 -8.98
N VAL A 183 0.20 15.62 -9.41
CA VAL A 183 -0.85 16.18 -8.52
C VAL A 183 -1.69 15.05 -7.91
N SER A 184 -2.06 14.04 -8.70
CA SER A 184 -2.80 12.87 -8.22
C SER A 184 -2.07 12.14 -7.10
N PHE A 185 -0.75 12.02 -7.15
CA PHE A 185 0.03 11.39 -6.07
C PHE A 185 -0.06 12.19 -4.77
N ALA A 186 0.07 13.51 -4.84
CA ALA A 186 -0.09 14.38 -3.67
C ALA A 186 -1.51 14.30 -3.11
N MET A 187 -2.54 14.28 -3.97
CA MET A 187 -3.94 14.12 -3.55
C MET A 187 -4.17 12.81 -2.80
N VAL A 188 -3.60 11.70 -3.25
CA VAL A 188 -3.69 10.41 -2.54
C VAL A 188 -3.04 10.51 -1.16
N GLY A 189 -1.86 11.12 -1.05
CA GLY A 189 -1.21 11.32 0.24
C GLY A 189 -2.06 12.12 1.22
N ILE A 190 -2.63 13.24 0.76
CA ILE A 190 -3.52 14.10 1.58
C ILE A 190 -4.81 13.37 1.94
N TRP A 191 -5.43 12.66 0.98
CA TRP A 191 -6.62 11.84 1.20
C TRP A 191 -6.38 10.80 2.28
N TRP A 192 -5.28 10.05 2.14
CA TRP A 192 -4.96 8.96 3.05
C TRP A 192 -4.75 9.45 4.47
N ILE A 193 -3.85 10.40 4.71
CA ILE A 193 -3.61 10.92 6.07
C ILE A 193 -4.86 11.62 6.63
N GLY A 194 -5.59 12.37 5.81
CA GLY A 194 -6.77 13.10 6.21
C GLY A 194 -7.86 12.16 6.74
N PHE A 195 -8.26 11.16 5.96
CA PHE A 195 -9.31 10.22 6.37
C PHE A 195 -8.84 9.21 7.41
N ALA A 196 -7.55 8.85 7.47
CA ALA A 196 -6.99 7.99 8.51
C ALA A 196 -7.10 8.60 9.92
N THR A 197 -7.24 9.91 10.04
CA THR A 197 -7.48 10.56 11.36
C THR A 197 -8.74 10.02 12.04
N ILE A 198 -9.76 9.64 11.27
CA ILE A 198 -11.03 9.11 11.80
C ILE A 198 -10.79 7.79 12.55
N PRO A 199 -10.32 6.69 11.93
CA PRO A 199 -10.05 5.46 12.66
C PRO A 199 -9.00 5.65 13.75
N LEU A 200 -7.97 6.45 13.51
CA LEU A 200 -6.94 6.74 14.51
C LEU A 200 -7.50 7.44 15.75
N HIS A 201 -8.58 8.20 15.64
CA HIS A 201 -9.24 8.81 16.81
C HIS A 201 -10.07 7.79 17.61
N TYR A 202 -10.84 6.93 16.93
CA TYR A 202 -11.84 6.06 17.56
C TYR A 202 -11.33 4.68 17.94
N LEU A 203 -10.27 4.16 17.30
CA LEU A 203 -9.71 2.84 17.61
C LEU A 203 -9.10 2.83 19.02
N PRO A 204 -9.19 1.69 19.73
CA PRO A 204 -8.59 1.54 21.04
C PRO A 204 -7.05 1.63 20.98
N GLY A 205 -6.41 1.91 22.10
CA GLY A 205 -4.96 1.99 22.23
C GLY A 205 -4.43 3.41 22.44
N SER A 206 -3.13 3.51 22.62
CA SER A 206 -2.41 4.74 22.92
C SER A 206 -1.49 5.15 21.78
N PHE A 207 -1.25 6.44 21.63
CA PHE A 207 -0.19 7.00 20.77
C PHE A 207 1.17 7.08 21.45
N ARG A 208 1.30 6.56 22.68
CA ARG A 208 2.58 6.53 23.38
C ARG A 208 3.35 5.26 22.98
N LEU A 209 4.47 5.44 22.31
CA LEU A 209 5.38 4.34 21.98
C LEU A 209 6.06 3.84 23.26
N GLN A 210 5.79 2.61 23.66
CA GLN A 210 6.42 1.97 24.81
C GLN A 210 7.61 1.13 24.36
N LEU A 211 8.81 1.74 24.33
CA LEU A 211 10.05 1.05 24.00
C LEU A 211 10.61 0.36 25.26
N LYS A 212 10.12 -0.83 25.57
CA LYS A 212 10.72 -1.69 26.60
C LYS A 212 11.50 -2.83 25.93
N ARG A 213 12.82 -2.91 26.18
CA ARG A 213 13.70 -3.95 25.60
C ARG A 213 13.19 -5.38 25.89
N SER A 214 12.60 -5.60 27.06
CA SER A 214 11.95 -6.87 27.43
C SER A 214 10.80 -7.25 26.50
N LYS A 215 10.07 -6.27 25.98
CA LYS A 215 8.92 -6.49 25.10
C LYS A 215 9.31 -6.91 23.67
N ILE A 216 10.43 -6.43 23.17
CA ILE A 216 10.98 -6.88 21.88
C ILE A 216 11.41 -8.34 21.96
N ALA A 217 12.10 -8.71 23.05
CA ALA A 217 12.50 -10.10 23.29
C ALA A 217 11.30 -11.04 23.44
N GLU A 218 10.22 -10.59 24.12
CA GLU A 218 8.96 -11.31 24.26
C GLU A 218 8.29 -11.55 22.89
N GLY A 219 8.24 -10.53 22.01
CA GLY A 219 7.72 -10.66 20.65
C GLY A 219 8.50 -11.70 19.83
N LEU A 220 9.82 -11.68 19.89
CA LEU A 220 10.68 -12.68 19.23
C LEU A 220 10.46 -14.09 19.77
N TYR A 221 10.25 -14.24 21.08
CA TYR A 221 9.95 -15.53 21.70
C TYR A 221 8.60 -16.08 21.20
N ILE A 222 7.56 -15.23 21.12
CA ILE A 222 6.25 -15.62 20.58
C ILE A 222 6.38 -16.11 19.14
N LEU A 223 7.13 -15.40 18.30
CA LEU A 223 7.37 -15.83 16.91
C LEU A 223 8.07 -17.19 16.83
N LYS A 224 9.07 -17.42 17.68
CA LYS A 224 9.78 -18.70 17.75
C LYS A 224 8.84 -19.84 18.18
N ASP A 225 7.99 -19.59 19.15
CA ASP A 225 6.98 -20.56 19.63
C ASP A 225 5.96 -20.91 18.55
N VAL A 226 5.42 -19.89 17.85
CA VAL A 226 4.52 -20.08 16.72
C VAL A 226 5.19 -20.90 15.62
N TRP A 227 6.43 -20.56 15.25
CA TRP A 227 7.20 -21.33 14.26
C TRP A 227 7.42 -22.78 14.67
N TYR A 228 7.73 -23.04 15.94
CA TYR A 228 7.89 -24.39 16.47
C TYR A 228 6.58 -25.18 16.37
N LYS A 229 5.44 -24.58 16.77
CA LYS A 229 4.12 -25.20 16.67
C LYS A 229 3.71 -25.52 15.23
N LEU A 230 3.95 -24.58 14.31
CA LEU A 230 3.63 -24.74 12.88
C LEU A 230 4.39 -25.92 12.24
N ARG A 231 5.61 -26.18 12.66
CA ARG A 231 6.40 -27.31 12.14
C ARG A 231 5.76 -28.66 12.40
N HIS A 232 4.96 -28.78 13.44
CA HIS A 232 4.29 -30.02 13.86
C HIS A 232 2.84 -30.16 13.33
N LEU A 233 2.37 -29.18 12.53
CA LEU A 233 1.02 -29.16 11.97
C LEU A 233 1.08 -29.25 10.42
N PRO A 234 1.17 -30.46 9.85
CA PRO A 234 1.38 -30.63 8.40
C PRO A 234 0.26 -30.02 7.55
N ALA A 235 -1.00 -30.10 7.99
CA ALA A 235 -2.11 -29.50 7.28
C ALA A 235 -1.98 -27.98 7.15
N ILE A 236 -1.58 -27.29 8.22
CA ILE A 236 -1.37 -25.83 8.19
C ILE A 236 -0.17 -25.48 7.31
N LYS A 237 0.90 -26.28 7.36
CA LYS A 237 2.06 -26.06 6.50
C LYS A 237 1.71 -26.18 5.01
N HIS A 238 0.95 -27.19 4.60
CA HIS A 238 0.47 -27.33 3.23
C HIS A 238 -0.46 -26.17 2.82
N TYR A 239 -1.37 -25.78 3.70
CA TYR A 239 -2.24 -24.63 3.47
C TYR A 239 -1.44 -23.33 3.24
N LEU A 240 -0.49 -23.03 4.13
CA LEU A 240 0.34 -21.82 4.02
C LEU A 240 1.20 -21.84 2.75
N THR A 241 1.73 -23.00 2.35
CA THR A 241 2.48 -23.14 1.11
C THR A 241 1.59 -22.89 -0.11
N ALA A 242 0.41 -23.53 -0.16
CA ALA A 242 -0.55 -23.32 -1.24
C ALA A 242 -1.02 -21.86 -1.31
N PHE A 243 -1.33 -21.25 -0.15
CA PHE A 243 -1.71 -19.84 -0.06
C PHE A 243 -0.59 -18.90 -0.54
N PHE A 244 0.66 -19.20 -0.21
CA PHE A 244 1.80 -18.42 -0.68
C PHE A 244 1.85 -18.36 -2.21
N PHE A 245 1.80 -19.52 -2.90
CA PHE A 245 1.86 -19.54 -4.36
C PHE A 245 0.63 -18.92 -5.01
N TYR A 246 -0.56 -19.20 -4.48
CA TYR A 246 -1.80 -18.60 -4.96
C TYR A 246 -1.76 -17.07 -4.84
N ASN A 247 -1.47 -16.59 -3.64
CA ASN A 247 -1.43 -15.15 -3.37
C ASN A 247 -0.32 -14.44 -4.15
N ALA A 248 0.85 -15.06 -4.30
CA ALA A 248 1.93 -14.51 -5.11
C ALA A 248 1.49 -14.32 -6.58
N GLY A 249 0.78 -15.30 -7.16
CA GLY A 249 0.23 -15.18 -8.51
C GLY A 249 -0.79 -14.04 -8.64
N VAL A 250 -1.77 -13.99 -7.74
CA VAL A 250 -2.81 -12.94 -7.73
C VAL A 250 -2.19 -11.54 -7.58
N GLN A 251 -1.30 -11.35 -6.62
CA GLN A 251 -0.65 -10.06 -6.38
C GLN A 251 0.23 -9.64 -7.56
N THR A 252 0.94 -10.57 -8.20
CA THR A 252 1.73 -10.27 -9.39
C THR A 252 0.85 -9.75 -10.53
N VAL A 253 -0.29 -10.39 -10.79
CA VAL A 253 -1.22 -9.93 -11.82
C VAL A 253 -1.74 -8.53 -11.46
N MET A 254 -2.21 -8.32 -10.24
CA MET A 254 -2.76 -7.02 -9.82
C MET A 254 -1.73 -5.87 -9.91
N LEU A 255 -0.48 -6.12 -9.55
CA LEU A 255 0.57 -5.08 -9.51
C LEU A 255 1.19 -4.80 -10.88
N LEU A 256 1.24 -5.80 -11.77
CA LEU A 256 1.92 -5.67 -13.06
C LEU A 256 0.97 -5.58 -14.25
N ALA A 257 -0.35 -5.74 -14.06
CA ALA A 257 -1.33 -5.67 -15.13
C ALA A 257 -1.28 -4.34 -15.89
N ALA A 258 -1.22 -3.22 -15.18
CA ALA A 258 -1.13 -1.90 -15.80
C ALA A 258 0.19 -1.71 -16.56
N THR A 259 1.31 -2.21 -16.02
CA THR A 259 2.61 -2.19 -16.69
C THR A 259 2.58 -3.00 -17.99
N PHE A 260 1.98 -4.19 -17.96
CA PHE A 260 1.79 -5.05 -19.13
C PHE A 260 0.91 -4.38 -20.18
N ALA A 261 -0.25 -3.86 -19.78
CA ALA A 261 -1.19 -3.19 -20.67
C ALA A 261 -0.56 -1.94 -21.32
N LYS A 262 0.24 -1.17 -20.56
CA LYS A 262 0.97 -0.03 -21.09
C LYS A 262 2.03 -0.43 -22.10
N LYS A 263 2.85 -1.43 -21.77
CA LYS A 263 4.03 -1.80 -22.54
C LYS A 263 3.71 -2.65 -23.77
N GLU A 264 2.84 -3.64 -23.60
CA GLU A 264 2.56 -4.66 -24.64
C GLU A 264 1.31 -4.30 -25.47
N LEU A 265 0.32 -3.61 -24.86
CA LEU A 265 -0.94 -3.25 -25.52
C LEU A 265 -0.99 -1.75 -25.90
N ASN A 266 0.01 -0.95 -25.51
CA ASN A 266 0.12 0.49 -25.77
C ASN A 266 -1.06 1.33 -25.26
N PHE A 267 -1.72 0.91 -24.15
CA PHE A 267 -2.81 1.66 -23.57
C PHE A 267 -2.34 3.00 -23.00
N SER A 268 -3.15 4.04 -23.19
CA SER A 268 -2.93 5.33 -22.51
C SER A 268 -3.24 5.24 -21.03
N THR A 269 -2.79 6.21 -20.24
CA THR A 269 -3.13 6.25 -18.80
C THR A 269 -4.63 6.37 -18.58
N SER A 270 -5.33 7.14 -19.43
CA SER A 270 -6.79 7.27 -19.37
C SER A 270 -7.50 5.95 -19.67
N ASP A 271 -7.04 5.19 -20.68
CA ASP A 271 -7.60 3.88 -21.01
C ASP A 271 -7.46 2.91 -19.84
N LEU A 272 -6.28 2.88 -19.20
CA LEU A 272 -6.04 2.06 -18.02
C LEU A 272 -6.98 2.39 -16.87
N ILE A 273 -7.20 3.67 -16.59
CA ILE A 273 -8.12 4.11 -15.53
C ILE A 273 -9.55 3.69 -15.85
N ILE A 274 -10.00 3.85 -17.11
CA ILE A 274 -11.34 3.45 -17.53
C ILE A 274 -11.55 1.94 -17.36
N ILE A 275 -10.56 1.12 -17.77
CA ILE A 275 -10.63 -0.34 -17.62
C ILE A 275 -10.71 -0.76 -16.14
N ILE A 276 -9.98 -0.07 -15.27
CA ILE A 276 -10.01 -0.36 -13.82
C ILE A 276 -11.35 0.05 -13.18
N LEU A 277 -12.04 1.03 -13.76
CA LEU A 277 -13.34 1.51 -13.28
C LEU A 277 -14.52 0.61 -13.71
N ILE A 278 -14.41 -0.15 -14.79
CA ILE A 278 -15.43 -1.08 -15.30
C ILE A 278 -15.33 -2.42 -14.57
#